data_f9a604760a11dd008243a7092195956b
#
_entry.id   f9a604760a11dd008243a7092195956b
#
_cell.length_a   1.000
_cell.length_b   1.000
_cell.length_c   1.000
_cell.angle_alpha   90.00
_cell.angle_beta   90.00
_cell.angle_gamma   90.00
#
_symmetry.space_group_name_H-M   'P 1'
#
loop_
_entity.id
_entity.type
_entity.pdbx_description
1 polymer ?
#
loop_
_entity_poly.entity_id
_entity_poly.type
_entity_poly.pdbx_seq_one_letter_code
_entity_poly.pdbx_strand_id
1 'polypeptide(L)'
;MNVIEQLSLVGLVPVIKVEDANDAVPLGKALADGGLPVAEITFRSDAAEEAIRRVHAELPEVILGAVTVLTPEQVDRAMAAGATYIVSPGINPNVVKHCQEKGIPIVPGTSSPSNVETALELGLNTVKFFPAEAVGGLKVIKAMSAPYGQVRFLPTGGINEKNVGEYLAFPKIVAVGGSWMAPSDAIKEKDWARIEKLAREAVDLVLGLELRHVGINSGSPEQAMADAKRLCALLNWPVKDGNKSTFAGLGFECMKMPFRGKNGHICIATNNIKRARWHLERRGFTFDDSSDSGKAIYLNEEIGGFAFHLLQK
;
A
#
# COMPACT_ATOMS: atom_id res chain seq x y z
N MET A 1 11.68 11.53 -1.61
CA MET A 1 10.28 11.11 -1.29
C MET A 1 10.08 11.31 0.21
N ASN A 2 9.02 12.01 0.63
CA ASN A 2 8.71 12.18 2.05
C ASN A 2 8.03 10.92 2.61
N VAL A 3 7.94 10.81 3.95
CA VAL A 3 7.40 9.61 4.62
C VAL A 3 5.94 9.34 4.28
N ILE A 4 5.12 10.37 4.11
CA ILE A 4 3.69 10.22 3.74
C ILE A 4 3.55 9.63 2.34
N GLU A 5 4.40 10.02 1.40
CA GLU A 5 4.46 9.42 0.07
C GLU A 5 4.91 7.96 0.12
N GLN A 6 5.90 7.64 0.96
CA GLN A 6 6.32 6.26 1.17
C GLN A 6 5.18 5.41 1.74
N LEU A 7 4.49 5.88 2.78
CA LEU A 7 3.33 5.19 3.35
C LEU A 7 2.21 4.98 2.31
N SER A 8 2.00 5.96 1.41
CA SER A 8 1.02 5.85 0.32
C SER A 8 1.36 4.75 -0.68
N LEU A 9 2.64 4.52 -0.94
CA LEU A 9 3.11 3.45 -1.82
C LEU A 9 3.05 2.08 -1.15
N VAL A 10 3.36 2.00 0.15
CA VAL A 10 3.19 0.77 0.93
C VAL A 10 1.71 0.39 1.02
N GLY A 11 0.84 1.36 1.33
CA GLY A 11 -0.60 1.19 1.48
C GLY A 11 -1.06 0.65 2.83
N LEU A 12 -0.20 -0.01 3.59
CA LEU A 12 -0.48 -0.63 4.89
C LEU A 12 0.48 -0.15 5.95
N VAL A 13 -0.01 -0.02 7.18
CA VAL A 13 0.79 0.37 8.34
C VAL A 13 0.46 -0.54 9.53
N PRO A 14 1.34 -1.49 9.87
CA PRO A 14 1.19 -2.32 11.06
C PRO A 14 1.28 -1.46 12.34
N VAL A 15 0.22 -1.47 13.15
CA VAL A 15 0.18 -0.77 14.44
C VAL A 15 0.44 -1.79 15.54
N ILE A 16 1.57 -1.64 16.23
CA ILE A 16 2.17 -2.69 17.04
C ILE A 16 2.36 -2.22 18.46
N LYS A 17 2.01 -3.07 19.45
CA LYS A 17 2.43 -2.91 20.84
C LYS A 17 3.54 -3.92 21.13
N VAL A 18 4.72 -3.44 21.46
CA VAL A 18 5.87 -4.26 21.85
C VAL A 18 5.98 -4.22 23.38
N GLU A 19 5.94 -5.38 24.02
CA GLU A 19 6.07 -5.50 25.49
C GLU A 19 7.52 -5.79 25.92
N ASP A 20 8.27 -6.50 25.07
CA ASP A 20 9.70 -6.79 25.24
C ASP A 20 10.48 -6.21 24.04
N ALA A 21 11.40 -5.29 24.29
CA ALA A 21 12.22 -4.68 23.24
C ALA A 21 13.07 -5.69 22.44
N ASN A 22 13.35 -6.87 23.00
CA ASN A 22 14.06 -7.95 22.30
C ASN A 22 13.25 -8.52 21.13
N ASP A 23 11.92 -8.38 21.15
CA ASP A 23 11.04 -8.88 20.10
C ASP A 23 10.94 -7.90 18.91
N ALA A 24 11.38 -6.66 19.04
CA ALA A 24 11.17 -5.60 18.07
C ALA A 24 11.89 -5.86 16.74
N VAL A 25 13.16 -6.29 16.77
CA VAL A 25 13.94 -6.57 15.55
C VAL A 25 13.44 -7.82 14.83
N PRO A 26 13.23 -8.97 15.48
CA PRO A 26 12.63 -10.13 14.82
C PRO A 26 11.25 -9.83 14.20
N LEU A 27 10.42 -9.06 14.90
CA LEU A 27 9.11 -8.62 14.41
C LEU A 27 9.24 -7.72 13.16
N GLY A 28 10.09 -6.69 13.23
CA GLY A 28 10.35 -5.78 12.11
C GLY A 28 10.88 -6.53 10.88
N LYS A 29 11.78 -7.50 11.11
CA LYS A 29 12.30 -8.38 10.06
C LYS A 29 11.20 -9.24 9.43
N ALA A 30 10.35 -9.87 10.23
CA ALA A 30 9.23 -10.69 9.73
C ALA A 30 8.26 -9.87 8.87
N LEU A 31 7.97 -8.63 9.26
CA LEU A 31 7.16 -7.71 8.44
C LEU A 31 7.87 -7.37 7.12
N ALA A 32 9.15 -7.03 7.15
CA ALA A 32 9.93 -6.68 5.96
C ALA A 32 10.07 -7.87 5.00
N ASP A 33 10.36 -9.07 5.51
CA ASP A 33 10.44 -10.32 4.74
C ASP A 33 9.08 -10.68 4.10
N GLY A 34 7.97 -10.33 4.78
CA GLY A 34 6.61 -10.40 4.23
C GLY A 34 6.30 -9.32 3.16
N GLY A 35 7.25 -8.43 2.86
CA GLY A 35 7.10 -7.35 1.88
C GLY A 35 6.49 -6.06 2.46
N LEU A 36 6.41 -5.92 3.78
CA LEU A 36 5.82 -4.80 4.48
C LEU A 36 6.85 -4.12 5.42
N PRO A 37 7.83 -3.36 4.86
CA PRO A 37 8.90 -2.72 5.63
C PRO A 37 8.41 -1.44 6.32
N VAL A 38 7.39 -1.57 7.15
CA VAL A 38 6.80 -0.47 7.95
C VAL A 38 6.41 -0.99 9.32
N ALA A 39 6.65 -0.20 10.36
CA ALA A 39 6.19 -0.50 11.71
C ALA A 39 5.80 0.80 12.46
N GLU A 40 4.58 0.88 12.96
CA GLU A 40 4.16 1.89 13.96
C GLU A 40 4.20 1.28 15.35
N ILE A 41 5.23 1.64 16.13
CA ILE A 41 5.38 1.17 17.51
C ILE A 41 4.64 2.12 18.46
N THR A 42 3.72 1.56 19.26
CA THR A 42 2.89 2.36 20.16
C THR A 42 3.62 2.75 21.43
N PHE A 43 3.59 4.03 21.79
CA PHE A 43 4.11 4.57 23.08
C PHE A 43 3.18 4.23 24.26
N ARG A 44 2.83 2.94 24.40
CA ARG A 44 1.93 2.41 25.44
C ARG A 44 2.60 1.35 26.32
N SER A 45 3.89 1.11 26.12
CA SER A 45 4.71 0.21 26.96
C SER A 45 6.05 0.89 27.28
N ASP A 46 6.70 0.49 28.35
CA ASP A 46 8.03 0.98 28.70
C ASP A 46 9.11 0.53 27.70
N ALA A 47 8.84 -0.56 26.99
CA ALA A 47 9.73 -1.09 25.95
C ALA A 47 9.72 -0.28 24.63
N ALA A 48 8.74 0.61 24.43
CA ALA A 48 8.50 1.24 23.12
C ALA A 48 9.72 2.01 22.58
N GLU A 49 10.36 2.84 23.42
CA GLU A 49 11.52 3.63 23.01
C GLU A 49 12.71 2.77 22.64
N GLU A 50 13.03 1.76 23.46
CA GLU A 50 14.11 0.83 23.16
C GLU A 50 13.81 -0.04 21.95
N ALA A 51 12.56 -0.44 21.76
CA ALA A 51 12.11 -1.17 20.56
C ALA A 51 12.35 -0.34 19.28
N ILE A 52 11.97 0.95 19.28
CA ILE A 52 12.22 1.87 18.16
C ILE A 52 13.72 1.99 17.90
N ARG A 53 14.53 2.18 18.95
CA ARG A 53 15.99 2.34 18.83
C ARG A 53 16.64 1.13 18.16
N ARG A 54 16.24 -0.08 18.56
CA ARG A 54 16.78 -1.33 17.99
C ARG A 54 16.37 -1.53 16.53
N VAL A 55 15.10 -1.34 16.22
CA VAL A 55 14.63 -1.44 14.83
C VAL A 55 15.34 -0.42 13.95
N HIS A 56 15.47 0.82 14.39
CA HIS A 56 16.20 1.86 13.66
C HIS A 56 17.66 1.49 13.39
N ALA A 57 18.34 0.91 14.38
CA ALA A 57 19.75 0.54 14.26
C ALA A 57 20.01 -0.68 13.39
N GLU A 58 19.12 -1.68 13.44
CA GLU A 58 19.35 -2.99 12.82
C GLU A 58 18.58 -3.20 11.48
N LEU A 59 17.50 -2.43 11.26
CA LEU A 59 16.63 -2.55 10.07
C LEU A 59 16.40 -1.17 9.43
N PRO A 60 17.44 -0.55 8.85
CA PRO A 60 17.36 0.81 8.30
C PRO A 60 16.38 0.97 7.13
N GLU A 61 15.97 -0.13 6.49
CA GLU A 61 14.99 -0.14 5.42
C GLU A 61 13.54 -0.03 5.94
N VAL A 62 13.30 -0.24 7.24
CA VAL A 62 11.95 -0.17 7.83
C VAL A 62 11.54 1.29 8.06
N ILE A 63 10.42 1.68 7.51
CA ILE A 63 9.77 2.97 7.76
C ILE A 63 9.18 2.93 9.17
N LEU A 64 9.80 3.63 10.11
CA LEU A 64 9.54 3.48 11.54
C LEU A 64 8.78 4.68 12.10
N GLY A 65 7.54 4.46 12.52
CA GLY A 65 6.68 5.46 13.16
C GLY A 65 6.54 5.24 14.67
N ALA A 66 6.49 6.32 15.43
CA ALA A 66 6.03 6.30 16.82
C ALA A 66 4.57 6.70 16.89
N VAL A 67 3.71 5.81 17.42
CA VAL A 67 2.27 6.05 17.49
C VAL A 67 1.77 6.11 18.95
N THR A 68 0.66 6.78 19.17
CA THR A 68 0.12 7.11 20.51
C THR A 68 1.04 8.08 21.27
N VAL A 69 1.65 8.99 20.53
CA VAL A 69 2.45 10.08 21.09
C VAL A 69 1.50 11.21 21.51
N LEU A 70 1.53 11.61 22.79
CA LEU A 70 0.55 12.51 23.40
C LEU A 70 1.15 13.81 23.89
N THR A 71 2.47 13.88 24.06
CA THR A 71 3.18 15.04 24.62
C THR A 71 4.43 15.41 23.81
N PRO A 72 4.89 16.67 23.88
CA PRO A 72 6.16 17.10 23.27
C PRO A 72 7.36 16.27 23.73
N GLU A 73 7.41 15.90 25.01
CA GLU A 73 8.51 15.08 25.58
C GLU A 73 8.54 13.67 24.95
N GLN A 74 7.37 13.09 24.66
CA GLN A 74 7.31 11.82 23.93
C GLN A 74 7.76 11.97 22.47
N VAL A 75 7.52 13.11 21.83
CA VAL A 75 8.07 13.41 20.50
C VAL A 75 9.59 13.40 20.54
N ASP A 76 10.20 14.13 21.48
CA ASP A 76 11.66 14.20 21.62
C ASP A 76 12.28 12.80 21.86
N ARG A 77 11.66 12.00 22.72
CA ARG A 77 12.09 10.62 23.00
C ARG A 77 11.94 9.72 21.75
N ALA A 78 10.85 9.83 21.02
CA ALA A 78 10.62 9.07 19.80
C ALA A 78 11.65 9.41 18.73
N MET A 79 11.93 10.69 18.51
CA MET A 79 12.97 11.17 17.60
C MET A 79 14.36 10.67 17.99
N ALA A 80 14.73 10.81 19.26
CA ALA A 80 16.02 10.34 19.79
C ALA A 80 16.19 8.81 19.64
N ALA A 81 15.08 8.06 19.66
CA ALA A 81 15.07 6.63 19.40
C ALA A 81 15.15 6.26 17.91
N GLY A 82 14.92 7.20 16.99
CA GLY A 82 15.03 6.99 15.54
C GLY A 82 13.69 6.87 14.79
N ALA A 83 12.57 7.29 15.42
CA ALA A 83 11.30 7.37 14.70
C ALA A 83 11.38 8.41 13.56
N THR A 84 10.87 8.06 12.39
CA THR A 84 10.91 8.92 11.20
C THR A 84 9.63 9.76 11.01
N TYR A 85 8.58 9.44 11.75
CA TYR A 85 7.33 10.20 11.81
C TYR A 85 6.57 9.89 13.11
N ILE A 86 5.68 10.82 13.46
CA ILE A 86 4.85 10.77 14.67
C ILE A 86 3.38 10.57 14.28
N VAL A 87 2.67 9.81 15.11
CA VAL A 87 1.22 9.64 15.01
C VAL A 87 0.58 9.79 16.38
N SER A 88 -0.48 10.57 16.47
CA SER A 88 -1.27 10.70 17.69
C SER A 88 -2.70 10.20 17.53
N PRO A 89 -3.39 9.74 18.59
CA PRO A 89 -4.77 9.26 18.50
C PRO A 89 -5.80 10.38 18.28
N GLY A 90 -5.46 11.60 18.69
CA GLY A 90 -6.22 12.81 18.50
C GLY A 90 -5.32 13.96 18.06
N ILE A 91 -5.88 15.14 17.85
CA ILE A 91 -5.13 16.33 17.48
C ILE A 91 -4.87 17.21 18.72
N ASN A 92 -3.58 17.32 19.08
CA ASN A 92 -3.12 18.25 20.11
C ASN A 92 -2.23 19.31 19.43
N PRO A 93 -2.67 20.60 19.38
CA PRO A 93 -1.91 21.65 18.71
C PRO A 93 -0.48 21.83 19.24
N ASN A 94 -0.25 21.61 20.54
CA ASN A 94 1.09 21.73 21.13
C ASN A 94 2.03 20.63 20.61
N VAL A 95 1.55 19.39 20.50
CA VAL A 95 2.32 18.28 19.94
C VAL A 95 2.60 18.51 18.45
N VAL A 96 1.59 18.98 17.69
CA VAL A 96 1.76 19.30 16.27
C VAL A 96 2.80 20.38 16.05
N LYS A 97 2.70 21.50 16.77
CA LYS A 97 3.68 22.60 16.67
C LYS A 97 5.07 22.17 17.05
N HIS A 98 5.22 21.38 18.12
CA HIS A 98 6.51 20.85 18.52
C HIS A 98 7.13 19.95 17.45
N CYS A 99 6.34 19.07 16.82
CA CYS A 99 6.81 18.27 15.68
C CYS A 99 7.28 19.15 14.51
N GLN A 100 6.53 20.22 14.20
CA GLN A 100 6.88 21.15 13.13
C GLN A 100 8.18 21.90 13.44
N GLU A 101 8.36 22.39 14.67
CA GLU A 101 9.58 23.04 15.14
C GLU A 101 10.81 22.11 15.06
N LYS A 102 10.62 20.83 15.32
CA LYS A 102 11.66 19.79 15.22
C LYS A 102 11.86 19.24 13.81
N GLY A 103 11.01 19.61 12.86
CA GLY A 103 11.06 19.12 11.47
C GLY A 103 10.69 17.66 11.30
N ILE A 104 9.98 17.03 12.27
CA ILE A 104 9.49 15.67 12.14
C ILE A 104 8.04 15.64 11.65
N PRO A 105 7.70 14.85 10.62
CA PRO A 105 6.32 14.69 10.14
C PRO A 105 5.39 14.13 11.21
N ILE A 106 4.17 14.69 11.30
CA ILE A 106 3.12 14.18 12.19
C ILE A 106 1.83 13.93 11.43
N VAL A 107 1.15 12.82 11.78
CA VAL A 107 -0.20 12.46 11.31
C VAL A 107 -1.13 12.43 12.53
N PRO A 108 -1.77 13.56 12.89
CA PRO A 108 -2.62 13.64 14.07
C PRO A 108 -3.96 12.97 13.84
N GLY A 109 -4.55 12.40 14.90
CA GLY A 109 -5.85 11.75 14.88
C GLY A 109 -7.01 12.75 14.77
N THR A 110 -7.99 12.41 13.97
CA THR A 110 -9.24 13.18 13.78
C THR A 110 -10.42 12.24 13.73
N SER A 111 -11.62 12.73 14.12
CA SER A 111 -12.87 11.98 14.01
C SER A 111 -14.07 12.90 13.70
N SER A 112 -13.82 14.21 13.57
CA SER A 112 -14.85 15.21 13.31
C SER A 112 -14.37 16.29 12.35
N PRO A 113 -15.30 17.08 11.73
CA PRO A 113 -14.96 18.25 10.95
C PRO A 113 -14.09 19.27 11.70
N SER A 114 -14.40 19.57 12.97
CA SER A 114 -13.61 20.51 13.78
C SER A 114 -12.15 20.06 13.96
N ASN A 115 -11.91 18.74 14.11
CA ASN A 115 -10.53 18.24 14.16
C ASN A 115 -9.80 18.42 12.83
N VAL A 116 -10.49 18.24 11.71
CA VAL A 116 -9.92 18.46 10.37
C VAL A 116 -9.59 19.95 10.16
N GLU A 117 -10.46 20.86 10.58
CA GLU A 117 -10.22 22.30 10.52
C GLU A 117 -9.01 22.70 11.37
N THR A 118 -8.92 22.18 12.61
CA THR A 118 -7.73 22.38 13.44
C THR A 118 -6.45 21.88 12.75
N ALA A 119 -6.49 20.72 12.07
CA ALA A 119 -5.34 20.23 11.33
C ALA A 119 -4.96 21.16 10.17
N LEU A 120 -5.95 21.67 9.43
CA LEU A 120 -5.75 22.62 8.33
C LEU A 120 -5.17 23.96 8.83
N GLU A 121 -5.66 24.50 9.96
CA GLU A 121 -5.11 25.70 10.59
C GLU A 121 -3.63 25.53 10.98
N LEU A 122 -3.25 24.30 11.33
CA LEU A 122 -1.85 23.92 11.63
C LEU A 122 -1.04 23.56 10.36
N GLY A 123 -1.59 23.78 9.15
CA GLY A 123 -0.91 23.52 7.89
C GLY A 123 -0.82 22.05 7.49
N LEU A 124 -1.58 21.15 8.11
CA LEU A 124 -1.59 19.73 7.83
C LEU A 124 -2.72 19.34 6.89
N ASN A 125 -2.40 18.56 5.86
CA ASN A 125 -3.40 18.04 4.90
C ASN A 125 -3.51 16.51 4.93
N THR A 126 -2.77 15.84 5.80
CA THR A 126 -2.87 14.39 6.01
C THR A 126 -3.12 14.13 7.47
N VAL A 127 -4.21 13.41 7.77
CA VAL A 127 -4.67 13.13 9.12
C VAL A 127 -4.99 11.66 9.31
N LYS A 128 -4.75 11.15 10.51
CA LYS A 128 -5.28 9.86 10.93
C LYS A 128 -6.77 9.97 11.18
N PHE A 129 -7.56 8.99 10.75
CA PHE A 129 -8.96 8.87 11.11
C PHE A 129 -9.13 7.74 12.12
N PHE A 130 -9.47 8.06 13.37
CA PHE A 130 -9.45 7.10 14.48
C PHE A 130 -10.52 7.42 15.53
N PRO A 131 -11.18 6.41 16.09
CA PRO A 131 -11.16 4.97 15.72
C PRO A 131 -12.09 4.70 14.52
N ALA A 132 -11.54 4.28 13.36
CA ALA A 132 -12.21 4.38 12.07
C ALA A 132 -13.59 3.68 12.03
N GLU A 133 -13.66 2.37 12.24
CA GLU A 133 -14.92 1.63 12.15
C GLU A 133 -15.92 2.03 13.24
N ALA A 134 -15.44 2.31 14.47
CA ALA A 134 -16.31 2.67 15.58
C ALA A 134 -17.05 4.02 15.39
N VAL A 135 -16.50 4.93 14.56
CA VAL A 135 -17.11 6.23 14.28
C VAL A 135 -17.77 6.28 12.89
N GLY A 136 -17.97 5.14 12.23
CA GLY A 136 -18.73 5.02 10.98
C GLY A 136 -17.90 4.80 9.72
N GLY A 137 -16.60 4.54 9.87
CA GLY A 137 -15.73 4.00 8.83
C GLY A 137 -15.64 4.85 7.56
N LEU A 138 -15.51 4.15 6.45
CA LEU A 138 -15.33 4.77 5.12
C LEU A 138 -16.50 5.70 4.73
N LYS A 139 -17.72 5.41 5.21
CA LYS A 139 -18.89 6.27 4.94
C LYS A 139 -18.70 7.67 5.52
N VAL A 140 -18.21 7.78 6.76
CA VAL A 140 -17.93 9.05 7.40
C VAL A 140 -16.76 9.77 6.73
N ILE A 141 -15.69 9.06 6.40
CA ILE A 141 -14.54 9.64 5.67
C ILE A 141 -14.99 10.24 4.34
N LYS A 142 -15.82 9.52 3.56
CA LYS A 142 -16.38 10.05 2.29
C LYS A 142 -17.18 11.32 2.49
N ALA A 143 -18.04 11.35 3.50
CA ALA A 143 -18.85 12.54 3.83
C ALA A 143 -17.96 13.72 4.27
N MET A 144 -16.97 13.48 5.12
CA MET A 144 -16.03 14.51 5.58
C MET A 144 -15.14 15.02 4.45
N SER A 145 -14.72 14.16 3.51
CA SER A 145 -13.83 14.59 2.42
C SER A 145 -14.49 15.48 1.37
N ALA A 146 -15.82 15.57 1.35
CA ALA A 146 -16.53 16.43 0.40
C ALA A 146 -16.22 17.94 0.62
N PRO A 147 -16.34 18.52 1.83
CA PRO A 147 -15.96 19.92 2.09
C PRO A 147 -14.44 20.13 2.16
N TYR A 148 -13.64 19.10 2.41
CA TYR A 148 -12.18 19.21 2.61
C TYR A 148 -11.41 18.53 1.49
N GLY A 149 -11.55 19.01 0.26
CA GLY A 149 -10.98 18.40 -0.95
C GLY A 149 -9.46 18.17 -0.92
N GLN A 150 -8.70 18.96 -0.15
CA GLN A 150 -7.26 18.85 0.00
C GLN A 150 -6.81 17.83 1.05
N VAL A 151 -7.73 17.37 1.93
CA VAL A 151 -7.37 16.46 3.03
C VAL A 151 -7.30 15.02 2.57
N ARG A 152 -6.31 14.30 3.07
CA ARG A 152 -6.11 12.86 2.91
C ARG A 152 -6.14 12.18 4.26
N PHE A 153 -6.54 10.91 4.29
CA PHE A 153 -6.78 10.17 5.51
C PHE A 153 -5.91 8.92 5.62
N LEU A 154 -5.49 8.62 6.85
CA LEU A 154 -4.91 7.35 7.26
C LEU A 154 -5.85 6.73 8.30
N PRO A 155 -6.90 5.99 7.87
CA PRO A 155 -7.83 5.36 8.79
C PRO A 155 -7.16 4.23 9.56
N THR A 156 -7.50 4.14 10.86
CA THR A 156 -7.00 3.12 11.79
C THR A 156 -8.08 2.75 12.79
N GLY A 157 -8.18 1.46 13.12
CA GLY A 157 -9.12 0.92 14.11
C GLY A 157 -10.31 0.20 13.48
N GLY A 158 -10.36 -1.12 13.67
CA GLY A 158 -11.39 -2.02 13.14
C GLY A 158 -11.19 -2.43 11.67
N ILE A 159 -10.09 -1.99 11.04
CA ILE A 159 -9.79 -2.37 9.66
C ILE A 159 -9.00 -3.68 9.66
N ASN A 160 -9.34 -4.55 8.72
CA ASN A 160 -8.80 -5.90 8.59
C ASN A 160 -8.84 -6.36 7.12
N GLU A 161 -8.49 -7.62 6.86
CA GLU A 161 -8.43 -8.22 5.52
C GLU A 161 -9.75 -8.15 4.73
N LYS A 162 -10.90 -8.04 5.40
CA LYS A 162 -12.22 -8.04 4.75
C LYS A 162 -12.64 -6.68 4.21
N ASN A 163 -12.18 -5.58 4.83
CA ASN A 163 -12.61 -4.23 4.48
C ASN A 163 -11.48 -3.32 3.94
N VAL A 164 -10.21 -3.70 4.08
CA VAL A 164 -9.05 -2.89 3.65
C VAL A 164 -9.12 -2.49 2.17
N GLY A 165 -9.59 -3.39 1.30
CA GLY A 165 -9.72 -3.12 -0.14
C GLY A 165 -10.65 -1.95 -0.45
N GLU A 166 -11.79 -1.85 0.24
CA GLU A 166 -12.76 -0.75 0.07
C GLU A 166 -12.16 0.59 0.50
N TYR A 167 -11.40 0.60 1.61
CA TYR A 167 -10.69 1.81 2.05
C TYR A 167 -9.66 2.27 1.02
N LEU A 168 -8.78 1.36 0.58
CA LEU A 168 -7.70 1.70 -0.34
C LEU A 168 -8.15 2.04 -1.76
N ALA A 169 -9.36 1.64 -2.14
CA ALA A 169 -10.00 2.06 -3.38
C ALA A 169 -10.45 3.53 -3.37
N PHE A 170 -10.60 4.15 -2.19
CA PHE A 170 -10.99 5.56 -2.10
C PHE A 170 -9.76 6.47 -2.24
N PRO A 171 -9.72 7.39 -3.24
CA PRO A 171 -8.49 8.13 -3.59
C PRO A 171 -7.94 9.04 -2.50
N LYS A 172 -8.74 9.37 -1.46
CA LYS A 172 -8.32 10.18 -0.32
C LYS A 172 -7.61 9.38 0.77
N ILE A 173 -7.54 8.05 0.65
CA ILE A 173 -6.83 7.21 1.61
C ILE A 173 -5.36 7.09 1.20
N VAL A 174 -4.47 7.53 2.10
CA VAL A 174 -3.01 7.43 1.94
C VAL A 174 -2.56 5.99 2.16
N ALA A 175 -2.86 5.48 3.33
CA ALA A 175 -2.58 4.12 3.77
C ALA A 175 -3.61 3.74 4.84
N VAL A 176 -3.62 2.47 5.25
CA VAL A 176 -4.52 1.94 6.28
C VAL A 176 -3.70 1.40 7.44
N GLY A 177 -3.99 1.88 8.66
CA GLY A 177 -3.40 1.34 9.89
C GLY A 177 -4.21 0.15 10.43
N GLY A 178 -3.53 -0.93 10.79
CA GLY A 178 -4.16 -2.11 11.36
C GLY A 178 -3.20 -3.01 12.13
N SER A 179 -3.74 -3.92 12.93
CA SER A 179 -2.95 -4.85 13.75
C SER A 179 -3.05 -6.31 13.29
N TRP A 180 -3.88 -6.63 12.29
CA TRP A 180 -4.07 -8.02 11.85
C TRP A 180 -2.83 -8.64 11.19
N MET A 181 -1.91 -7.83 10.68
CA MET A 181 -0.63 -8.27 10.09
C MET A 181 0.38 -8.72 11.17
N ALA A 182 0.23 -8.20 12.39
CA ALA A 182 1.06 -8.54 13.54
C ALA A 182 0.18 -8.66 14.79
N PRO A 183 -0.67 -9.69 14.89
CA PRO A 183 -1.58 -9.85 16.01
C PRO A 183 -0.83 -10.13 17.30
N SER A 184 -1.38 -9.64 18.43
CA SER A 184 -0.71 -9.66 19.73
C SER A 184 -0.38 -11.06 20.24
N ASP A 185 -1.19 -12.07 19.89
CA ASP A 185 -0.94 -13.48 20.22
C ASP A 185 0.31 -13.99 19.49
N ALA A 186 0.45 -13.75 18.18
CA ALA A 186 1.63 -14.15 17.42
C ALA A 186 2.91 -13.47 17.93
N ILE A 187 2.84 -12.19 18.30
CA ILE A 187 3.98 -11.48 18.91
C ILE A 187 4.37 -12.14 20.22
N LYS A 188 3.40 -12.41 21.11
CA LYS A 188 3.63 -13.03 22.41
C LYS A 188 4.21 -14.45 22.31
N GLU A 189 3.77 -15.19 21.31
CA GLU A 189 4.26 -16.55 21.01
C GLU A 189 5.57 -16.55 20.23
N LYS A 190 6.05 -15.37 19.80
CA LYS A 190 7.23 -15.17 18.94
C LYS A 190 7.14 -15.94 17.63
N ASP A 191 5.92 -16.07 17.10
CA ASP A 191 5.62 -16.75 15.83
C ASP A 191 5.87 -15.78 14.65
N TRP A 192 7.16 -15.53 14.41
CA TRP A 192 7.61 -14.62 13.34
C TRP A 192 7.25 -15.13 11.94
N ALA A 193 7.23 -16.45 11.75
CA ALA A 193 6.82 -17.05 10.48
C ALA A 193 5.34 -16.77 10.17
N ARG A 194 4.47 -16.81 11.18
CA ARG A 194 3.07 -16.42 11.03
C ARG A 194 2.92 -14.95 10.69
N ILE A 195 3.71 -14.07 11.32
CA ILE A 195 3.70 -12.61 11.04
C ILE A 195 4.18 -12.33 9.62
N GLU A 196 5.28 -12.96 9.18
CA GLU A 196 5.76 -12.85 7.79
C GLU A 196 4.65 -13.26 6.79
N LYS A 197 3.99 -14.39 7.04
CA LYS A 197 2.89 -14.89 6.20
C LYS A 197 1.74 -13.89 6.14
N LEU A 198 1.27 -13.39 7.30
CA LEU A 198 0.18 -12.41 7.37
C LEU A 198 0.52 -11.09 6.69
N ALA A 199 1.76 -10.63 6.81
CA ALA A 199 2.24 -9.45 6.10
C ALA A 199 2.21 -9.66 4.59
N ARG A 200 2.68 -10.81 4.11
CA ARG A 200 2.66 -11.19 2.68
C ARG A 200 1.23 -11.25 2.14
N GLU A 201 0.33 -11.93 2.83
CA GLU A 201 -1.08 -12.02 2.46
C GLU A 201 -1.75 -10.65 2.42
N ALA A 202 -1.43 -9.76 3.37
CA ALA A 202 -1.94 -8.40 3.39
C ALA A 202 -1.43 -7.57 2.19
N VAL A 203 -0.16 -7.69 1.85
CA VAL A 203 0.42 -7.04 0.65
C VAL A 203 -0.23 -7.57 -0.63
N ASP A 204 -0.39 -8.89 -0.76
CA ASP A 204 -1.02 -9.50 -1.94
C ASP A 204 -2.47 -9.05 -2.10
N LEU A 205 -3.20 -8.92 -1.00
CA LEU A 205 -4.56 -8.38 -0.98
C LEU A 205 -4.61 -6.91 -1.47
N VAL A 206 -3.67 -6.09 -1.01
CA VAL A 206 -3.59 -4.67 -1.40
C VAL A 206 -3.25 -4.51 -2.87
N LEU A 207 -2.31 -5.30 -3.37
CA LEU A 207 -1.90 -5.26 -4.78
C LEU A 207 -2.97 -5.84 -5.69
N GLY A 208 -3.65 -6.90 -5.26
CA GLY A 208 -4.69 -7.60 -6.00
C GLY A 208 -4.24 -8.00 -7.40
N LEU A 209 -3.03 -8.56 -7.50
CA LEU A 209 -2.47 -8.98 -8.78
C LEU A 209 -3.26 -10.15 -9.36
N GLU A 210 -3.72 -10.03 -10.58
CA GLU A 210 -4.46 -11.08 -11.29
C GLU A 210 -4.14 -11.09 -12.79
N LEU A 211 -4.06 -12.27 -13.36
CA LEU A 211 -3.95 -12.42 -14.81
C LEU A 211 -5.19 -11.82 -15.49
N ARG A 212 -5.00 -10.81 -16.31
CA ARG A 212 -6.08 -10.13 -17.02
C ARG A 212 -6.30 -10.69 -18.42
N HIS A 213 -5.24 -10.78 -19.22
CA HIS A 213 -5.26 -11.39 -20.55
C HIS A 213 -3.86 -11.81 -20.99
N VAL A 214 -3.82 -12.66 -21.99
CA VAL A 214 -2.62 -13.04 -22.75
C VAL A 214 -2.72 -12.46 -24.14
N GLY A 215 -1.76 -11.63 -24.51
CA GLY A 215 -1.60 -11.11 -25.86
C GLY A 215 -0.79 -12.08 -26.72
N ILE A 216 -1.27 -12.38 -27.91
CA ILE A 216 -0.64 -13.28 -28.87
C ILE A 216 -0.22 -12.48 -30.10
N ASN A 217 1.03 -12.51 -30.50
CA ASN A 217 1.51 -11.87 -31.73
C ASN A 217 1.12 -12.70 -32.95
N SER A 218 -0.08 -12.48 -33.49
CA SER A 218 -0.59 -13.25 -34.67
C SER A 218 0.02 -12.81 -35.99
N GLY A 219 0.60 -11.61 -36.07
CA GLY A 219 1.39 -11.17 -37.21
C GLY A 219 0.61 -10.46 -38.34
N SER A 220 -0.69 -10.71 -38.52
CA SER A 220 -1.54 -9.98 -39.45
C SER A 220 -2.98 -9.86 -38.93
N PRO A 221 -3.79 -8.94 -39.49
CA PRO A 221 -5.22 -8.84 -39.17
C PRO A 221 -6.02 -10.11 -39.43
N GLU A 222 -5.71 -10.80 -40.54
CA GLU A 222 -6.37 -12.02 -40.95
C GLU A 222 -6.03 -13.16 -39.98
N GLN A 223 -4.75 -13.30 -39.61
CA GLN A 223 -4.31 -14.32 -38.65
C GLN A 223 -4.87 -14.05 -37.26
N ALA A 224 -4.87 -12.79 -36.80
CA ALA A 224 -5.45 -12.39 -35.52
C ALA A 224 -6.94 -12.74 -35.41
N MET A 225 -7.69 -12.52 -36.50
CA MET A 225 -9.10 -12.91 -36.59
C MET A 225 -9.27 -14.44 -36.58
N ALA A 226 -8.41 -15.16 -37.28
CA ALA A 226 -8.46 -16.64 -37.36
C ALA A 226 -8.13 -17.24 -35.98
N ASP A 227 -7.08 -16.77 -35.32
CA ASP A 227 -6.68 -17.22 -33.98
C ASP A 227 -7.78 -16.92 -32.93
N ALA A 228 -8.33 -15.71 -32.95
CA ALA A 228 -9.42 -15.33 -32.04
C ALA A 228 -10.67 -16.21 -32.25
N LYS A 229 -11.06 -16.49 -33.50
CA LYS A 229 -12.18 -17.39 -33.78
C LYS A 229 -11.92 -18.82 -33.29
N ARG A 230 -10.69 -19.33 -33.43
CA ARG A 230 -10.33 -20.66 -32.93
C ARG A 230 -10.41 -20.73 -31.41
N LEU A 231 -9.89 -19.73 -30.71
CA LEU A 231 -9.98 -19.62 -29.24
C LEU A 231 -11.43 -19.48 -28.76
N CYS A 232 -12.24 -18.68 -29.47
CA CYS A 232 -13.66 -18.54 -29.16
C CYS A 232 -14.43 -19.83 -29.36
N ALA A 233 -14.13 -20.59 -30.42
CA ALA A 233 -14.73 -21.89 -30.64
C ALA A 233 -14.36 -22.91 -29.57
N LEU A 234 -13.09 -22.90 -29.10
CA LEU A 234 -12.60 -23.75 -28.00
C LEU A 234 -13.27 -23.45 -26.67
N LEU A 235 -13.47 -22.17 -26.36
CA LEU A 235 -13.89 -21.69 -25.03
C LEU A 235 -15.37 -21.27 -24.96
N ASN A 236 -16.08 -21.33 -26.09
CA ASN A 236 -17.43 -20.78 -26.24
C ASN A 236 -17.55 -19.29 -25.85
N TRP A 237 -16.57 -18.50 -26.28
CA TRP A 237 -16.48 -17.07 -25.99
C TRP A 237 -16.86 -16.23 -27.23
N PRO A 238 -17.28 -14.97 -27.05
CA PRO A 238 -17.53 -14.06 -28.15
C PRO A 238 -16.23 -13.50 -28.73
N VAL A 239 -16.21 -13.32 -30.06
CA VAL A 239 -15.15 -12.55 -30.76
C VAL A 239 -15.50 -11.07 -30.71
N LYS A 240 -14.51 -10.23 -30.43
CA LYS A 240 -14.61 -8.77 -30.52
C LYS A 240 -13.45 -8.24 -31.35
N ASP A 241 -13.74 -7.73 -32.53
CA ASP A 241 -12.72 -7.09 -33.38
C ASP A 241 -12.47 -5.64 -32.93
N GLY A 242 -11.20 -5.29 -32.75
CA GLY A 242 -10.73 -3.96 -32.40
C GLY A 242 -9.72 -3.44 -33.43
N ASN A 243 -9.26 -2.21 -33.25
CA ASN A 243 -8.35 -1.56 -34.23
C ASN A 243 -6.96 -2.22 -34.29
N LYS A 244 -6.35 -2.53 -33.13
CA LYS A 244 -4.97 -3.06 -33.02
C LYS A 244 -4.94 -4.56 -32.80
N SER A 245 -6.04 -5.15 -32.36
CA SER A 245 -6.14 -6.55 -31.96
C SER A 245 -7.56 -7.07 -32.10
N THR A 246 -7.70 -8.40 -32.17
CA THR A 246 -8.97 -9.12 -32.10
C THR A 246 -9.02 -9.91 -30.80
N PHE A 247 -10.09 -9.73 -30.03
CA PHE A 247 -10.23 -10.35 -28.70
C PHE A 247 -11.04 -11.65 -28.78
N ALA A 248 -10.58 -12.67 -28.07
CA ALA A 248 -11.35 -13.84 -27.71
C ALA A 248 -11.77 -13.74 -26.24
N GLY A 249 -13.03 -13.37 -26.03
CA GLY A 249 -13.55 -13.03 -24.71
C GLY A 249 -12.76 -11.89 -24.04
N LEU A 250 -12.47 -12.07 -22.75
CA LEU A 250 -11.64 -11.15 -21.98
C LEU A 250 -10.22 -11.68 -21.73
N GLY A 251 -9.94 -12.93 -22.11
CA GLY A 251 -8.72 -13.65 -21.74
C GLY A 251 -7.62 -13.64 -22.80
N PHE A 252 -7.94 -13.41 -24.06
CA PHE A 252 -6.94 -13.40 -25.13
C PHE A 252 -7.08 -12.18 -26.04
N GLU A 253 -5.94 -11.59 -26.38
CA GLU A 253 -5.79 -10.46 -27.28
C GLU A 253 -4.87 -10.86 -28.44
N CYS A 254 -5.45 -11.20 -29.60
CA CYS A 254 -4.70 -11.54 -30.81
C CYS A 254 -4.26 -10.26 -31.52
N MET A 255 -2.97 -9.95 -31.49
CA MET A 255 -2.40 -8.73 -32.06
C MET A 255 -2.35 -8.79 -33.59
N LYS A 256 -2.91 -7.77 -34.26
CA LYS A 256 -2.91 -7.66 -35.74
C LYS A 256 -1.53 -7.35 -36.33
N MET A 257 -0.64 -6.81 -35.48
CA MET A 257 0.77 -6.60 -35.78
C MET A 257 1.60 -7.03 -34.57
N PRO A 258 2.82 -7.52 -34.76
CA PRO A 258 3.72 -7.82 -33.66
C PRO A 258 3.91 -6.58 -32.78
N PHE A 259 3.84 -6.79 -31.48
CA PHE A 259 4.08 -5.75 -30.49
C PHE A 259 5.21 -6.20 -29.55
N ARG A 260 5.17 -5.84 -28.28
CA ARG A 260 6.19 -6.24 -27.30
C ARG A 260 6.16 -7.73 -27.03
N GLY A 261 7.35 -8.27 -26.74
CA GLY A 261 7.57 -9.69 -26.46
C GLY A 261 7.65 -10.55 -27.73
N LYS A 262 8.55 -11.50 -27.75
CA LYS A 262 8.72 -12.44 -28.88
C LYS A 262 7.43 -13.20 -29.16
N ASN A 263 6.77 -13.69 -28.12
CA ASN A 263 5.54 -14.48 -28.22
C ASN A 263 4.27 -13.65 -28.02
N GLY A 264 4.40 -12.41 -27.58
CA GLY A 264 3.31 -11.52 -27.21
C GLY A 264 3.47 -10.95 -25.81
N HIS A 265 2.37 -10.67 -25.10
CA HIS A 265 2.44 -10.06 -23.79
C HIS A 265 1.47 -10.71 -22.79
N ILE A 266 1.78 -10.52 -21.49
CA ILE A 266 0.93 -10.95 -20.39
C ILE A 266 0.53 -9.71 -19.59
N CYS A 267 -0.76 -9.50 -19.46
CA CYS A 267 -1.34 -8.40 -18.70
C CYS A 267 -1.69 -8.86 -17.30
N ILE A 268 -1.12 -8.19 -16.30
CA ILE A 268 -1.45 -8.38 -14.89
C ILE A 268 -2.22 -7.16 -14.40
N ALA A 269 -3.48 -7.34 -14.05
CA ALA A 269 -4.28 -6.30 -13.43
C ALA A 269 -3.86 -6.08 -11.98
N THR A 270 -3.96 -4.84 -11.49
CA THR A 270 -3.65 -4.47 -10.10
C THR A 270 -4.62 -3.42 -9.58
N ASN A 271 -4.86 -3.42 -8.27
CA ASN A 271 -5.71 -2.43 -7.60
C ASN A 271 -5.11 -1.02 -7.64
N ASN A 272 -3.78 -0.90 -7.64
CA ASN A 272 -3.09 0.39 -7.72
C ASN A 272 -1.70 0.21 -8.36
N ILE A 273 -1.53 0.78 -9.55
CA ILE A 273 -0.32 0.58 -10.35
C ILE A 273 0.94 1.15 -9.67
N LYS A 274 0.82 2.29 -8.95
CA LYS A 274 1.96 2.91 -8.27
C LYS A 274 2.42 2.06 -7.07
N ARG A 275 1.47 1.51 -6.30
CA ARG A 275 1.76 0.56 -5.22
C ARG A 275 2.36 -0.73 -5.76
N ALA A 276 1.75 -1.30 -6.81
CA ALA A 276 2.26 -2.53 -7.42
C ALA A 276 3.68 -2.34 -7.93
N ARG A 277 3.96 -1.25 -8.64
CA ARG A 277 5.30 -0.91 -9.11
C ARG A 277 6.28 -0.85 -7.93
N TRP A 278 5.99 -0.09 -6.88
CA TRP A 278 6.87 0.06 -5.71
C TRP A 278 7.19 -1.29 -5.04
N HIS A 279 6.17 -2.14 -4.83
CA HIS A 279 6.36 -3.46 -4.25
C HIS A 279 7.15 -4.41 -5.17
N LEU A 280 6.91 -4.36 -6.47
CA LEU A 280 7.62 -5.21 -7.44
C LEU A 280 9.07 -4.76 -7.65
N GLU A 281 9.35 -3.45 -7.62
CA GLU A 281 10.73 -2.93 -7.65
C GLU A 281 11.55 -3.46 -6.45
N ARG A 282 10.95 -3.58 -5.28
CA ARG A 282 11.58 -4.21 -4.09
C ARG A 282 11.75 -5.73 -4.22
N ARG A 283 11.01 -6.37 -5.11
CA ARG A 283 11.21 -7.78 -5.49
C ARG A 283 12.23 -7.96 -6.63
N GLY A 284 12.88 -6.87 -7.08
CA GLY A 284 13.93 -6.88 -8.11
C GLY A 284 13.45 -6.64 -9.54
N PHE A 285 12.17 -6.40 -9.77
CA PHE A 285 11.66 -6.05 -11.11
C PHE A 285 11.95 -4.59 -11.45
N THR A 286 12.14 -4.32 -12.74
CA THR A 286 12.31 -2.95 -13.25
C THR A 286 11.28 -2.65 -14.33
N PHE A 287 10.96 -1.36 -14.51
CA PHE A 287 9.89 -0.90 -15.41
C PHE A 287 10.40 0.04 -16.48
N ASP A 288 9.80 -0.03 -17.66
CA ASP A 288 10.02 0.89 -18.77
C ASP A 288 9.16 2.15 -18.59
N ASP A 289 9.77 3.21 -18.04
CA ASP A 289 9.10 4.48 -17.80
C ASP A 289 8.52 5.11 -19.07
N SER A 290 9.10 4.83 -20.25
CA SER A 290 8.58 5.32 -21.53
C SER A 290 7.23 4.71 -21.91
N SER A 291 6.87 3.58 -21.29
CA SER A 291 5.62 2.88 -21.49
C SER A 291 4.51 3.30 -20.52
N ASP A 292 4.82 4.14 -19.52
CA ASP A 292 3.86 4.54 -18.50
C ASP A 292 2.78 5.46 -19.09
N SER A 293 1.56 4.92 -19.19
CA SER A 293 0.36 5.65 -19.61
C SER A 293 -0.48 6.17 -18.43
N GLY A 294 -0.02 5.98 -17.19
CA GLY A 294 -0.80 6.21 -15.96
C GLY A 294 -1.86 5.13 -15.68
N LYS A 295 -2.16 4.28 -16.67
CA LYS A 295 -3.08 3.13 -16.56
C LYS A 295 -2.42 1.79 -16.85
N ALA A 296 -1.28 1.79 -17.51
CA ALA A 296 -0.49 0.59 -17.81
C ALA A 296 0.99 0.95 -17.82
N ILE A 297 1.85 0.00 -17.42
CA ILE A 297 3.31 0.11 -17.48
C ILE A 297 3.92 -1.26 -17.72
N TYR A 298 4.92 -1.36 -18.61
CA TYR A 298 5.62 -2.60 -18.94
C TYR A 298 6.84 -2.81 -18.03
N LEU A 299 7.15 -4.09 -17.74
CA LEU A 299 8.44 -4.49 -17.20
C LEU A 299 9.50 -4.35 -18.30
N ASN A 300 10.77 -4.12 -17.89
CA ASN A 300 11.90 -4.09 -18.82
C ASN A 300 12.27 -5.49 -19.33
N GLU A 301 11.99 -6.52 -18.55
CA GLU A 301 12.32 -7.91 -18.89
C GLU A 301 11.17 -8.67 -19.54
N GLU A 302 11.54 -9.65 -20.38
CA GLU A 302 10.62 -10.68 -20.86
C GLU A 302 10.79 -11.95 -20.05
N ILE A 303 9.69 -12.64 -19.77
CA ILE A 303 9.69 -13.95 -19.10
C ILE A 303 9.09 -14.96 -20.07
N GLY A 304 9.87 -15.99 -20.45
CA GLY A 304 9.43 -16.99 -21.42
C GLY A 304 9.14 -16.44 -22.82
N GLY A 305 9.74 -15.30 -23.18
CA GLY A 305 9.49 -14.60 -24.45
C GLY A 305 8.19 -13.79 -24.49
N PHE A 306 7.56 -13.57 -23.32
CA PHE A 306 6.43 -12.66 -23.18
C PHE A 306 6.87 -11.38 -22.47
N ALA A 307 6.42 -10.25 -23.01
CA ALA A 307 6.50 -8.98 -22.29
C ALA A 307 5.40 -8.94 -21.21
N PHE A 308 5.72 -8.44 -20.04
CA PHE A 308 4.74 -8.29 -18.95
C PHE A 308 4.38 -6.82 -18.75
N HIS A 309 3.10 -6.55 -18.49
CA HIS A 309 2.69 -5.22 -18.08
C HIS A 309 1.65 -5.25 -16.97
N LEU A 310 1.69 -4.21 -16.13
CA LEU A 310 0.64 -3.92 -15.17
C LEU A 310 -0.47 -3.12 -15.83
N LEU A 311 -1.71 -3.36 -15.39
CA LEU A 311 -2.89 -2.62 -15.80
C LEU A 311 -3.70 -2.23 -14.57
N GLN A 312 -4.06 -0.94 -14.46
CA GLN A 312 -4.95 -0.44 -13.41
C GLN A 312 -6.36 -1.05 -13.57
N LYS A 313 -6.91 -1.65 -12.51
CA LYS A 313 -8.32 -2.10 -12.43
C LYS A 313 -9.29 -0.92 -12.49
#